data_745ae36f0199ce37f077d5f463491a80
#
_entry.id   745ae36f0199ce37f077d5f463491a80
#
_cell.length_a   1.000
_cell.length_b   1.000
_cell.length_c   1.000
_cell.angle_alpha   90.00
_cell.angle_beta   90.00
_cell.angle_gamma   90.00
#
_symmetry.space_group_name_H-M   'P 1'
#
loop_
_entity.id
_entity.type
_entity.pdbx_description
1 polymer ?
#
loop_
_entity_poly.entity_id
_entity_poly.type
_entity_poly.pdbx_seq_one_letter_code
_entity_poly.pdbx_strand_id
1 'polypeptide(L)'
;MKTKTMSALLRAVLLAAGALLAVFFFLFLPFYGTDTVRAAPEFAWAYWPCLVWAWAFAVPIFWAMVPAWRVCGSIAVKGMAFTGKNARDLRTVSRLAFADAVIFPAGMLIVAYLGAGSAPLTLLITPLVTFSCLAAGIVLYVLSRLVADAAALREDNDLTI
;
A
#
# COMPACT_ATOMS: atom_id res chain seq x y z
N MET A 1 -18.53 -13.65 16.34
CA MET A 1 -17.16 -14.16 16.10
C MET A 1 -16.27 -13.74 17.26
N LYS A 2 -15.44 -14.63 17.79
CA LYS A 2 -14.47 -14.26 18.85
C LYS A 2 -13.44 -13.30 18.28
N THR A 3 -13.07 -12.24 19.00
CA THR A 3 -12.08 -11.21 18.55
C THR A 3 -10.76 -11.81 18.08
N LYS A 4 -10.33 -12.92 18.68
CA LYS A 4 -9.12 -13.69 18.27
C LYS A 4 -9.25 -14.26 16.84
N THR A 5 -10.41 -14.81 16.47
CA THR A 5 -10.65 -15.35 15.13
C THR A 5 -10.63 -14.27 14.07
N MET A 6 -11.19 -13.09 14.39
CA MET A 6 -11.20 -11.93 13.49
C MET A 6 -9.79 -11.38 13.24
N SER A 7 -8.97 -11.26 14.28
CA SER A 7 -7.57 -10.86 14.14
C SER A 7 -6.74 -11.87 13.32
N ALA A 8 -6.95 -13.19 13.54
CA ALA A 8 -6.26 -14.22 12.78
C ALA A 8 -6.64 -14.17 11.30
N LEU A 9 -7.92 -13.98 10.98
CA LEU A 9 -8.41 -13.86 9.61
C LEU A 9 -7.81 -12.62 8.90
N LEU A 10 -7.80 -11.46 9.57
CA LEU A 10 -7.20 -10.24 9.03
C LEU A 10 -5.71 -10.41 8.74
N ARG A 11 -4.97 -11.05 9.65
CA ARG A 11 -3.55 -11.35 9.44
C ARG A 11 -3.32 -12.33 8.28
N ALA A 12 -4.17 -13.37 8.15
CA ALA A 12 -4.09 -14.31 7.05
C ALA A 12 -4.33 -13.62 5.70
N VAL A 13 -5.35 -12.76 5.61
CA VAL A 13 -5.62 -11.95 4.41
C VAL A 13 -4.45 -11.03 4.09
N LEU A 14 -3.87 -10.37 5.09
CA LEU A 14 -2.71 -9.50 4.90
C LEU A 14 -1.49 -10.26 4.38
N LEU A 15 -1.20 -11.45 4.93
CA LEU A 15 -0.12 -12.32 4.45
C LEU A 15 -0.37 -12.79 3.03
N ALA A 16 -1.59 -13.25 2.71
CA ALA A 16 -1.96 -13.66 1.37
C ALA A 16 -1.80 -12.52 0.35
N ALA A 17 -2.26 -11.31 0.70
CA ALA A 17 -2.09 -10.13 -0.13
C ALA A 17 -0.59 -9.80 -0.34
N GLY A 18 0.22 -9.84 0.73
CA GLY A 18 1.66 -9.63 0.65
C GLY A 18 2.38 -10.67 -0.21
N ALA A 19 2.00 -11.94 -0.09
CA ALA A 19 2.56 -13.01 -0.92
C ALA A 19 2.20 -12.82 -2.40
N LEU A 20 0.95 -12.48 -2.71
CA LEU A 20 0.52 -12.18 -4.08
C LEU A 20 1.28 -10.98 -4.66
N LEU A 21 1.43 -9.90 -3.91
CA LEU A 21 2.21 -8.74 -4.32
C LEU A 21 3.69 -9.08 -4.53
N ALA A 22 4.28 -9.90 -3.65
CA ALA A 22 5.65 -10.34 -3.81
C ALA A 22 5.84 -11.18 -5.10
N VAL A 23 4.95 -12.12 -5.37
CA VAL A 23 4.96 -12.88 -6.62
C VAL A 23 4.81 -11.95 -7.83
N PHE A 24 3.91 -10.96 -7.75
CA PHE A 24 3.70 -10.00 -8.82
C PHE A 24 4.95 -9.17 -9.10
N PHE A 25 5.53 -8.51 -8.08
CA PHE A 25 6.66 -7.59 -8.28
C PHE A 25 7.99 -8.29 -8.54
N PHE A 26 8.23 -9.49 -7.95
CA PHE A 26 9.53 -10.15 -8.04
C PHE A 26 9.59 -11.31 -9.03
N LEU A 27 8.45 -11.89 -9.42
CA LEU A 27 8.40 -12.97 -10.40
C LEU A 27 7.69 -12.52 -11.69
N PHE A 28 6.45 -12.07 -11.60
CA PHE A 28 5.66 -11.78 -12.78
C PHE A 28 6.21 -10.58 -13.57
N LEU A 29 6.51 -9.47 -12.91
CA LEU A 29 6.99 -8.26 -13.58
C LEU A 29 8.35 -8.45 -14.30
N PRO A 30 9.39 -9.05 -13.69
CA PRO A 30 10.63 -9.32 -14.40
C PRO A 30 10.44 -10.29 -15.57
N PHE A 31 9.64 -11.35 -15.39
CA PHE A 31 9.34 -12.31 -16.45
C PHE A 31 8.64 -11.65 -17.64
N TYR A 32 7.58 -10.90 -17.37
CA TYR A 32 6.85 -10.14 -18.38
C TYR A 32 7.73 -9.12 -19.10
N GLY A 33 8.61 -8.42 -18.36
CA GLY A 33 9.56 -7.47 -18.92
C GLY A 33 10.56 -8.13 -19.86
N THR A 34 11.07 -9.33 -19.52
CA THR A 34 11.99 -10.07 -20.42
C THR A 34 11.29 -10.54 -21.70
N ASP A 35 10.04 -10.98 -21.62
CA ASP A 35 9.26 -11.36 -22.79
C ASP A 35 8.95 -10.16 -23.69
N THR A 36 8.66 -8.99 -23.09
CA THR A 36 8.46 -7.75 -23.85
C THR A 36 9.72 -7.35 -24.60
N VAL A 37 10.91 -7.43 -23.98
CA VAL A 37 12.20 -7.16 -24.64
C VAL A 37 12.50 -8.14 -25.77
N ARG A 38 12.12 -9.40 -25.63
CA ARG A 38 12.27 -10.38 -26.72
C ARG A 38 11.37 -10.07 -27.92
N ALA A 39 10.16 -9.59 -27.64
CA ALA A 39 9.19 -9.23 -28.68
C ALA A 39 9.51 -7.90 -29.38
N ALA A 40 10.15 -6.96 -28.65
CA ALA A 40 10.49 -5.62 -29.12
C ALA A 40 11.89 -5.22 -28.61
N PRO A 41 12.97 -5.70 -29.26
CA PRO A 41 14.37 -5.46 -28.79
C PRO A 41 14.78 -4.00 -28.74
N GLU A 42 14.12 -3.13 -29.50
CA GLU A 42 14.32 -1.68 -29.49
C GLU A 42 14.03 -1.03 -28.15
N PHE A 43 13.21 -1.67 -27.30
CA PHE A 43 12.88 -1.20 -25.93
C PHE A 43 13.72 -1.89 -24.84
N ALA A 44 14.75 -2.66 -25.18
CA ALA A 44 15.59 -3.36 -24.20
C ALA A 44 16.23 -2.41 -23.17
N TRP A 45 16.55 -1.19 -23.57
CA TRP A 45 17.09 -0.14 -22.69
C TRP A 45 16.12 0.28 -21.57
N ALA A 46 14.79 0.19 -21.81
CA ALA A 46 13.76 0.60 -20.86
C ALA A 46 13.50 -0.45 -19.77
N TYR A 47 13.96 -1.69 -19.94
CA TYR A 47 13.70 -2.79 -19.01
C TYR A 47 14.13 -2.48 -17.58
N TRP A 48 15.39 -2.12 -17.38
CA TRP A 48 15.92 -1.83 -16.04
C TRP A 48 15.30 -0.59 -15.39
N PRO A 49 15.19 0.55 -16.08
CA PRO A 49 14.50 1.72 -15.51
C PRO A 49 13.07 1.43 -15.08
N CYS A 50 12.28 0.73 -15.90
CA CYS A 50 10.90 0.36 -15.57
C CYS A 50 10.83 -0.59 -14.37
N LEU A 51 11.75 -1.57 -14.29
CA LEU A 51 11.79 -2.53 -13.20
C LEU A 51 12.18 -1.87 -11.87
N VAL A 52 13.20 -1.00 -11.88
CA VAL A 52 13.63 -0.24 -10.69
C VAL A 52 12.51 0.68 -10.21
N TRP A 53 11.82 1.35 -11.12
CA TRP A 53 10.66 2.16 -10.77
C TRP A 53 9.53 1.32 -10.15
N ALA A 54 9.21 0.16 -10.73
CA ALA A 54 8.20 -0.74 -10.18
C ALA A 54 8.55 -1.22 -8.76
N TRP A 55 9.83 -1.48 -8.49
CA TRP A 55 10.31 -1.81 -7.16
C TRP A 55 10.27 -0.62 -6.20
N ALA A 56 10.60 0.60 -6.67
CA ALA A 56 10.44 1.82 -5.88
C ALA A 56 8.99 2.05 -5.45
N PHE A 57 8.03 1.77 -6.32
CA PHE A 57 6.59 1.78 -6.01
C PHE A 57 6.20 0.64 -5.04
N ALA A 58 6.83 -0.53 -5.13
CA ALA A 58 6.55 -1.65 -4.23
C ALA A 58 7.02 -1.39 -2.79
N VAL A 59 8.08 -0.60 -2.58
CA VAL A 59 8.67 -0.36 -1.24
C VAL A 59 7.67 0.20 -0.25
N PRO A 60 6.93 1.30 -0.50
CA PRO A 60 5.94 1.81 0.44
C PRO A 60 4.82 0.80 0.73
N ILE A 61 4.40 0.01 -0.26
CA ILE A 61 3.37 -1.01 -0.11
C ILE A 61 3.82 -2.09 0.89
N PHE A 62 5.02 -2.65 0.71
CA PHE A 62 5.56 -3.65 1.63
C PHE A 62 5.85 -3.06 3.02
N TRP A 63 6.33 -1.82 3.08
CA TRP A 63 6.53 -1.13 4.34
C TRP A 63 5.22 -0.94 5.11
N ALA A 64 4.12 -0.63 4.42
CA ALA A 64 2.79 -0.47 5.01
C ALA A 64 2.25 -1.75 5.67
N MET A 65 2.73 -2.93 5.26
CA MET A 65 2.34 -4.20 5.87
C MET A 65 2.74 -4.31 7.34
N VAL A 66 3.86 -3.69 7.75
CA VAL A 66 4.34 -3.77 9.14
C VAL A 66 3.37 -3.08 10.11
N PRO A 67 3.01 -1.79 9.94
CA PRO A 67 2.01 -1.15 10.80
C PRO A 67 0.62 -1.80 10.65
N ALA A 68 0.22 -2.23 9.45
CA ALA A 68 -1.04 -2.95 9.24
C ALA A 68 -1.09 -4.26 10.07
N TRP A 69 0.00 -5.03 10.10
CA TRP A 69 0.10 -6.23 10.93
C TRP A 69 -0.07 -5.96 12.42
N ARG A 70 0.51 -4.86 12.92
CA ARG A 70 0.38 -4.44 14.31
C ARG A 70 -1.06 -4.08 14.66
N VAL A 71 -1.72 -3.30 13.81
CA VAL A 71 -3.13 -2.93 13.97
C VAL A 71 -4.01 -4.17 13.97
N CYS A 72 -3.85 -5.11 13.03
CA CYS A 72 -4.58 -6.37 13.02
C CYS A 72 -4.38 -7.18 14.31
N GLY A 73 -3.17 -7.12 14.90
CA GLY A 73 -2.86 -7.80 16.15
C GLY A 73 -3.53 -7.20 17.37
N SER A 74 -3.66 -5.90 17.43
CA SER A 74 -4.26 -5.19 18.56
C SER A 74 -5.75 -5.48 18.73
N ILE A 75 -6.46 -5.84 17.66
CA ILE A 75 -7.88 -6.21 17.66
C ILE A 75 -8.13 -7.49 18.49
N ALA A 76 -7.14 -8.37 18.61
CA ALA A 76 -7.27 -9.62 19.39
C ALA A 76 -7.41 -9.37 20.90
N VAL A 77 -6.89 -8.22 21.39
CA VAL A 77 -6.89 -7.88 22.82
C VAL A 77 -8.02 -6.92 23.10
N LYS A 78 -8.93 -7.32 24.02
CA LYS A 78 -10.06 -6.47 24.42
C LYS A 78 -9.54 -5.10 24.88
N GLY A 79 -10.08 -4.03 24.28
CA GLY A 79 -9.76 -2.66 24.64
C GLY A 79 -8.50 -2.07 24.01
N MET A 80 -7.69 -2.83 23.26
CA MET A 80 -6.49 -2.31 22.60
C MET A 80 -6.70 -1.88 21.14
N ALA A 81 -7.90 -2.01 20.60
CA ALA A 81 -8.21 -1.57 19.24
C ALA A 81 -8.10 -0.03 19.08
N PHE A 82 -8.57 0.71 20.09
CA PHE A 82 -8.57 2.17 20.10
C PHE A 82 -7.43 2.67 21.02
N THR A 83 -6.23 2.76 20.48
CA THR A 83 -5.05 3.26 21.19
C THR A 83 -4.33 4.29 20.32
N GLY A 84 -3.65 5.24 20.95
CA GLY A 84 -2.84 6.23 20.24
C GLY A 84 -1.73 5.60 19.39
N LYS A 85 -1.30 4.37 19.71
CA LYS A 85 -0.34 3.61 18.90
C LYS A 85 -0.97 3.17 17.56
N ASN A 86 -2.19 2.62 17.59
CA ASN A 86 -2.90 2.22 16.38
C ASN A 86 -3.24 3.41 15.50
N ALA A 87 -3.59 4.55 16.09
CA ALA A 87 -3.80 5.80 15.35
C ALA A 87 -2.54 6.22 14.60
N ARG A 88 -1.35 6.12 15.24
CA ARG A 88 -0.06 6.42 14.58
C ARG A 88 0.28 5.42 13.48
N ASP A 89 0.04 4.13 13.70
CA ASP A 89 0.27 3.08 12.69
C ASP A 89 -0.61 3.30 11.46
N LEU A 90 -1.91 3.59 11.63
CA LEU A 90 -2.84 3.95 10.55
C LEU A 90 -2.39 5.21 9.80
N ARG A 91 -1.92 6.24 10.51
CA ARG A 91 -1.39 7.46 9.91
C ARG A 91 -0.14 7.19 9.08
N THR A 92 0.70 6.25 9.51
CA THR A 92 1.89 5.84 8.74
C THR A 92 1.47 5.16 7.42
N VAL A 93 0.50 4.22 7.45
CA VAL A 93 -0.02 3.60 6.24
C VAL A 93 -0.63 4.62 5.29
N SER A 94 -1.39 5.59 5.83
CA SER A 94 -1.95 6.70 5.04
C SER A 94 -0.87 7.49 4.31
N ARG A 95 0.23 7.86 5.00
CA ARG A 95 1.35 8.61 4.38
C ARG A 95 2.03 7.80 3.27
N LEU A 96 2.19 6.49 3.46
CA LEU A 96 2.76 5.61 2.45
C LEU A 96 1.85 5.52 1.21
N ALA A 97 0.53 5.44 1.40
CA ALA A 97 -0.43 5.48 0.30
C ALA A 97 -0.37 6.82 -0.48
N PHE A 98 -0.19 7.95 0.20
CA PHE A 98 0.04 9.24 -0.48
C PHE A 98 1.38 9.29 -1.22
N ALA A 99 2.43 8.67 -0.68
CA ALA A 99 3.71 8.57 -1.39
C ALA A 99 3.55 7.76 -2.69
N ASP A 100 2.84 6.64 -2.65
CA ASP A 100 2.54 5.84 -3.85
C ASP A 100 1.69 6.60 -4.87
N ALA A 101 0.75 7.43 -4.42
CA ALA A 101 -0.04 8.30 -5.30
C ALA A 101 0.81 9.31 -6.08
N VAL A 102 2.04 9.61 -5.64
CA VAL A 102 3.01 10.47 -6.34
C VAL A 102 4.00 9.63 -7.14
N ILE A 103 4.54 8.58 -6.55
CA ILE A 103 5.57 7.72 -7.18
C ILE A 103 5.03 7.07 -8.46
N PHE A 104 3.79 6.57 -8.42
CA PHE A 104 3.21 5.86 -9.56
C PHE A 104 3.04 6.74 -10.80
N PRO A 105 2.31 7.88 -10.75
CA PRO A 105 2.15 8.74 -11.92
C PRO A 105 3.48 9.36 -12.39
N ALA A 106 4.39 9.68 -11.47
CA ALA A 106 5.71 10.21 -11.85
C ALA A 106 6.48 9.22 -12.73
N GLY A 107 6.53 7.94 -12.35
CA GLY A 107 7.18 6.92 -13.17
C GLY A 107 6.46 6.66 -14.49
N MET A 108 5.12 6.62 -14.48
CA MET A 108 4.34 6.46 -15.72
C MET A 108 4.56 7.60 -16.71
N LEU A 109 4.70 8.85 -16.22
CA LEU A 109 5.03 10.00 -17.06
C LEU A 109 6.44 9.88 -17.64
N ILE A 110 7.41 9.41 -16.87
CA ILE A 110 8.79 9.19 -17.35
C ILE A 110 8.78 8.10 -18.45
N VAL A 111 8.12 6.97 -18.23
CA VAL A 111 8.01 5.89 -19.22
C VAL A 111 7.32 6.36 -20.49
N ALA A 112 6.26 7.16 -20.36
CA ALA A 112 5.55 7.74 -21.50
C ALA A 112 6.42 8.75 -22.27
N TYR A 113 7.15 9.62 -21.57
CA TYR A 113 8.07 10.60 -22.17
C TYR A 113 9.22 9.91 -22.95
N LEU A 114 9.71 8.81 -22.43
CA LEU A 114 10.74 8.00 -23.08
C LEU A 114 10.21 7.16 -24.25
N GLY A 115 8.91 7.20 -24.54
CA GLY A 115 8.30 6.45 -25.64
C GLY A 115 8.19 4.94 -25.43
N ALA A 116 8.46 4.45 -24.22
CA ALA A 116 8.42 3.03 -23.88
C ALA A 116 7.04 2.53 -23.41
N GLY A 117 6.03 3.42 -23.35
CA GLY A 117 4.68 3.10 -22.89
C GLY A 117 3.63 3.20 -24.01
N SER A 118 2.59 2.36 -23.93
CA SER A 118 1.42 2.54 -24.79
C SER A 118 0.52 3.65 -24.21
N ALA A 119 0.27 4.71 -25.00
CA ALA A 119 -0.52 5.84 -24.57
C ALA A 119 -1.92 5.48 -24.02
N PRO A 120 -2.70 4.56 -24.64
CA PRO A 120 -4.01 4.21 -24.11
C PRO A 120 -3.94 3.55 -22.73
N LEU A 121 -2.98 2.66 -22.50
CA LEU A 121 -2.81 1.96 -21.24
C LEU A 121 -2.37 2.92 -20.13
N THR A 122 -1.44 3.82 -20.45
CA THR A 122 -0.95 4.84 -19.52
C THR A 122 -2.07 5.78 -19.09
N LEU A 123 -2.90 6.27 -20.04
CA LEU A 123 -4.02 7.17 -19.76
C LEU A 123 -5.12 6.51 -18.92
N LEU A 124 -5.31 5.19 -19.02
CA LEU A 124 -6.33 4.47 -18.26
C LEU A 124 -5.83 4.07 -16.87
N ILE A 125 -4.64 3.47 -16.77
CA ILE A 125 -4.14 2.89 -15.53
C ILE A 125 -3.63 3.97 -14.56
N THR A 126 -2.99 5.01 -15.07
CA THR A 126 -2.41 6.05 -14.22
C THR A 126 -3.45 6.73 -13.33
N PRO A 127 -4.56 7.29 -13.85
CA PRO A 127 -5.55 7.91 -12.98
C PRO A 127 -6.24 6.90 -12.07
N LEU A 128 -6.48 5.66 -12.52
CA LEU A 128 -7.12 4.63 -11.72
C LEU A 128 -6.29 4.27 -10.48
N VAL A 129 -5.01 3.97 -10.66
CA VAL A 129 -4.12 3.61 -9.54
C VAL A 129 -3.87 4.81 -8.64
N THR A 130 -3.62 5.99 -9.21
CA THR A 130 -3.40 7.22 -8.44
C THR A 130 -4.61 7.56 -7.58
N PHE A 131 -5.83 7.50 -8.15
CA PHE A 131 -7.06 7.75 -7.41
C PHE A 131 -7.27 6.70 -6.31
N SER A 132 -6.98 5.42 -6.57
CA SER A 132 -7.08 4.36 -5.57
C SER A 132 -6.13 4.58 -4.39
N CYS A 133 -4.89 4.99 -4.65
CA CYS A 133 -3.91 5.32 -3.61
C CYS A 133 -4.34 6.56 -2.80
N LEU A 134 -4.85 7.60 -3.47
CA LEU A 134 -5.37 8.81 -2.81
C LEU A 134 -6.58 8.48 -1.93
N ALA A 135 -7.55 7.72 -2.45
CA ALA A 135 -8.74 7.32 -1.72
C ALA A 135 -8.38 6.50 -0.47
N ALA A 136 -7.51 5.51 -0.63
CA ALA A 136 -7.00 4.72 0.49
C ALA A 136 -6.26 5.60 1.52
N GLY A 137 -5.42 6.51 1.07
CA GLY A 137 -4.70 7.46 1.92
C GLY A 137 -5.65 8.34 2.74
N ILE A 138 -6.68 8.91 2.11
CA ILE A 138 -7.69 9.75 2.79
C ILE A 138 -8.49 8.93 3.81
N VAL A 139 -9.01 7.77 3.43
CA VAL A 139 -9.79 6.90 4.33
C VAL A 139 -8.96 6.51 5.55
N LEU A 140 -7.73 6.09 5.36
CA LEU A 140 -6.83 5.72 6.46
C LEU A 140 -6.46 6.91 7.35
N TYR A 141 -6.31 8.11 6.76
CA TYR A 141 -6.07 9.33 7.52
C TYR A 141 -7.25 9.68 8.42
N VAL A 142 -8.47 9.67 7.88
CA VAL A 142 -9.70 9.92 8.64
C VAL A 142 -9.85 8.88 9.75
N LEU A 143 -9.66 7.59 9.41
CA LEU A 143 -9.73 6.51 10.40
C LEU A 143 -8.68 6.68 11.51
N SER A 144 -7.47 7.13 11.18
CA SER A 144 -6.42 7.41 12.19
C SER A 144 -6.84 8.51 13.16
N ARG A 145 -7.58 9.53 12.68
CA ARG A 145 -8.11 10.61 13.52
C ARG A 145 -9.20 10.10 14.45
N LEU A 146 -10.19 9.37 13.91
CA LEU A 146 -11.26 8.79 14.71
C LEU A 146 -10.74 7.85 15.80
N VAL A 147 -9.72 7.04 15.49
CA VAL A 147 -9.08 6.16 16.49
C VAL A 147 -8.32 6.97 17.55
N ALA A 148 -7.67 8.09 17.18
CA ALA A 148 -7.00 8.95 18.12
C ALA A 148 -7.99 9.63 19.09
N ASP A 149 -9.09 10.16 18.57
CA ASP A 149 -10.14 10.82 19.38
C ASP A 149 -10.81 9.82 20.33
N ALA A 150 -11.11 8.61 19.85
CA ALA A 150 -11.64 7.54 20.68
C ALA A 150 -10.66 7.09 21.79
N ALA A 151 -9.36 7.11 21.51
CA ALA A 151 -8.33 6.80 22.50
C ALA A 151 -8.24 7.88 23.59
N ALA A 152 -8.32 9.15 23.22
CA ALA A 152 -8.32 10.28 24.16
C ALA A 152 -9.52 10.26 25.09
N LEU A 153 -10.74 10.07 24.53
CA LEU A 153 -11.97 9.96 25.34
C LEU A 153 -11.92 8.82 26.35
N ARG A 154 -11.27 7.73 26.00
CA ARG A 154 -11.10 6.59 26.91
C ARG A 154 -10.15 6.92 28.06
N GLU A 155 -9.02 7.58 27.74
CA GLU A 155 -8.02 7.99 28.73
C GLU A 155 -8.65 8.97 29.75
N ASP A 156 -9.47 9.91 29.29
CA ASP A 156 -10.19 10.85 30.15
C ASP A 156 -11.21 10.13 31.07
N ASN A 157 -11.91 9.11 30.56
CA ASN A 157 -12.84 8.32 31.37
C ASN A 157 -12.12 7.46 32.44
N ASP A 158 -10.95 6.90 32.10
CA ASP A 158 -10.17 6.07 33.04
C ASP A 158 -9.54 6.92 34.18
N LEU A 159 -9.39 8.25 33.96
CA LEU A 159 -8.89 9.20 34.98
C LEU A 159 -9.99 9.75 35.90
N THR A 160 -11.27 9.53 35.59
CA THR A 160 -12.41 10.12 36.31
C THR A 160 -13.01 9.16 37.35
N ILE A 161 -12.48 7.94 37.48
CA ILE A 161 -12.87 6.92 38.45
C ILE A 161 -11.78 6.76 39.50
#